data_e715c86e1515e8e0537d5c33c5db61fa
#
_entry.id   e715c86e1515e8e0537d5c33c5db61fa
#
_cell.length_a   1.000
_cell.length_b   1.000
_cell.length_c   1.000
_cell.angle_alpha   90.00
_cell.angle_beta   90.00
_cell.angle_gamma   90.00
#
_symmetry.space_group_name_H-M   'P 1'
#
loop_
_entity.id
_entity.type
_entity.pdbx_description
1 polymer ?
#
loop_
_entity_poly.entity_id
_entity_poly.type
_entity_poly.pdbx_seq_one_letter_code
_entity_poly.pdbx_strand_id
1 'polypeptide(L)'
;TKIAGGVGIFLLVFLVPFADEIAGRIYFNHLCATEAGVKVYQTVELPTEYWETDGKPKFFNKHGYLEHNFWVKELDESGARVVRHSSIFAIDKRISPVKERSSQKVLAEVTTFLYWGGWMRRNLSPHNTASSCKFTEGPSFSRSFYSQLFKPAASAK
;
A
#
# COMPACT_ATOMS: atom_id res chain seq x y z
N THR A 1 -35.24 -37.37 -10.14
CA THR A 1 -34.24 -36.78 -11.09
C THR A 1 -34.46 -35.30 -11.39
N LYS A 2 -35.68 -34.76 -11.50
CA LYS A 2 -35.97 -33.34 -11.78
C LYS A 2 -35.57 -32.41 -10.61
N ILE A 3 -35.72 -32.85 -9.36
CA ILE A 3 -35.37 -32.07 -8.15
C ILE A 3 -33.86 -31.93 -8.02
N ALA A 4 -33.10 -32.99 -8.30
CA ALA A 4 -31.63 -32.93 -8.25
C ALA A 4 -31.04 -31.95 -9.28
N GLY A 5 -31.64 -31.86 -10.49
CA GLY A 5 -31.26 -30.88 -11.50
C GLY A 5 -31.54 -29.44 -11.06
N GLY A 6 -32.69 -29.17 -10.44
CA GLY A 6 -33.04 -27.85 -9.92
C GLY A 6 -32.12 -27.38 -8.79
N VAL A 7 -31.77 -28.26 -7.85
CA VAL A 7 -30.82 -27.97 -6.76
C VAL A 7 -29.43 -27.70 -7.32
N GLY A 8 -28.97 -28.47 -8.31
CA GLY A 8 -27.66 -28.25 -8.95
C GLY A 8 -27.55 -26.88 -9.65
N ILE A 9 -28.57 -26.48 -10.40
CA ILE A 9 -28.64 -25.18 -11.06
C ILE A 9 -28.69 -24.06 -10.04
N PHE A 10 -29.49 -24.18 -8.99
CA PHE A 10 -29.60 -23.19 -7.92
C PHE A 10 -28.24 -22.99 -7.22
N LEU A 11 -27.53 -24.06 -6.89
CA LEU A 11 -26.20 -23.98 -6.30
C LEU A 11 -25.18 -23.31 -7.23
N LEU A 12 -25.19 -23.63 -8.51
CA LEU A 12 -24.29 -22.98 -9.48
C LEU A 12 -24.57 -21.48 -9.60
N VAL A 13 -25.83 -21.08 -9.73
CA VAL A 13 -26.21 -19.65 -9.84
C VAL A 13 -25.84 -18.87 -8.57
N PHE A 14 -25.94 -19.51 -7.41
CA PHE A 14 -25.60 -18.87 -6.14
C PHE A 14 -24.08 -18.86 -5.82
N LEU A 15 -23.36 -19.94 -6.14
CA LEU A 15 -21.95 -20.09 -5.77
C LEU A 15 -20.99 -19.34 -6.71
N VAL A 16 -21.32 -19.22 -8.00
CA VAL A 16 -20.44 -18.55 -8.98
C VAL A 16 -20.11 -17.10 -8.59
N PRO A 17 -21.05 -16.24 -8.17
CA PRO A 17 -20.75 -14.88 -7.75
C PRO A 17 -19.88 -14.78 -6.49
N PHE A 18 -19.95 -15.79 -5.59
CA PHE A 18 -19.12 -15.83 -4.38
C PHE A 18 -17.74 -16.44 -4.64
N ALA A 19 -17.62 -17.36 -5.60
CA ALA A 19 -16.35 -17.95 -5.99
C ALA A 19 -15.37 -16.89 -6.51
N ASP A 20 -15.86 -15.93 -7.28
CA ASP A 20 -15.09 -14.77 -7.76
C ASP A 20 -14.54 -13.93 -6.60
N GLU A 21 -15.36 -13.61 -5.59
CA GLU A 21 -14.92 -12.86 -4.41
C GLU A 21 -13.86 -13.62 -3.59
N ILE A 22 -14.08 -14.93 -3.37
CA ILE A 22 -13.15 -15.76 -2.59
C ILE A 22 -11.82 -15.91 -3.32
N ALA A 23 -11.85 -16.30 -4.59
CA ALA A 23 -10.65 -16.49 -5.39
C ALA A 23 -9.87 -15.18 -5.56
N GLY A 24 -10.56 -14.07 -5.83
CA GLY A 24 -9.97 -12.76 -5.95
C GLY A 24 -9.29 -12.29 -4.66
N ARG A 25 -9.91 -12.56 -3.50
CA ARG A 25 -9.33 -12.22 -2.19
C ARG A 25 -8.12 -13.07 -1.84
N ILE A 26 -8.14 -14.36 -2.14
CA ILE A 26 -6.99 -15.25 -1.95
C ILE A 26 -5.81 -14.75 -2.81
N TYR A 27 -6.06 -14.47 -4.09
CA TYR A 27 -5.04 -13.97 -5.00
C TYR A 27 -4.51 -12.61 -4.58
N PHE A 28 -5.38 -11.67 -4.18
CA PHE A 28 -4.99 -10.38 -3.63
C PHE A 28 -4.09 -10.51 -2.40
N ASN A 29 -4.46 -11.37 -1.44
CA ASN A 29 -3.65 -11.61 -0.24
C ASN A 29 -2.27 -12.19 -0.59
N HIS A 30 -2.21 -13.08 -1.58
CA HIS A 30 -0.95 -13.61 -2.09
C HIS A 30 -0.06 -12.50 -2.66
N LEU A 31 -0.61 -11.63 -3.51
CA LEU A 31 0.12 -10.48 -4.07
C LEU A 31 0.62 -9.53 -2.97
N CYS A 32 -0.21 -9.26 -1.97
CA CYS A 32 0.20 -8.46 -0.81
C CYS A 32 1.36 -9.10 -0.02
N ALA A 33 1.41 -10.42 0.06
CA ALA A 33 2.45 -11.13 0.79
C ALA A 33 3.76 -11.28 0.00
N THR A 34 3.70 -11.32 -1.33
CA THR A 34 4.84 -11.69 -2.18
C THR A 34 5.42 -10.54 -2.99
N GLU A 35 4.58 -9.63 -3.47
CA GLU A 35 4.99 -8.58 -4.41
C GLU A 35 4.84 -7.15 -3.89
N ALA A 36 3.96 -6.95 -2.90
CA ALA A 36 3.83 -5.64 -2.29
C ALA A 36 4.97 -5.38 -1.31
N GLY A 37 5.39 -4.13 -1.20
CA GLY A 37 6.49 -3.79 -0.30
C GLY A 37 7.14 -2.46 -0.62
N VAL A 38 8.25 -2.23 0.03
CA VAL A 38 9.06 -1.02 -0.13
C VAL A 38 10.39 -1.38 -0.74
N LYS A 39 10.81 -0.59 -1.71
CA LYS A 39 12.14 -0.65 -2.29
C LYS A 39 12.84 0.69 -2.04
N VAL A 40 13.80 0.70 -1.14
CA VAL A 40 14.64 1.88 -0.85
C VAL A 40 15.84 1.84 -1.80
N TYR A 41 15.99 2.91 -2.58
CA TYR A 41 17.12 3.08 -3.51
C TYR A 41 18.24 3.89 -2.89
N GLN A 42 17.87 4.87 -2.07
CA GLN A 42 18.83 5.79 -1.45
C GLN A 42 18.35 6.18 -0.06
N THR A 43 19.30 6.35 0.85
CA THR A 43 19.06 6.93 2.17
C THR A 43 19.48 8.39 2.17
N VAL A 44 18.74 9.23 2.88
CA VAL A 44 19.03 10.65 3.04
C VAL A 44 19.61 10.88 4.42
N GLU A 45 20.76 11.54 4.48
CA GLU A 45 21.34 12.00 5.73
C GLU A 45 20.70 13.33 6.14
N LEU A 46 20.07 13.34 7.31
CA LEU A 46 19.44 14.52 7.86
C LEU A 46 20.35 15.18 8.92
N PRO A 47 20.35 16.53 8.99
CA PRO A 47 21.04 17.27 10.05
C PRO A 47 20.65 16.80 11.45
N THR A 48 21.55 17.01 12.41
CA THR A 48 21.34 16.60 13.80
C THR A 48 20.14 17.24 14.48
N GLU A 49 19.66 18.36 13.97
CA GLU A 49 18.45 19.05 14.48
C GLU A 49 17.17 18.18 14.38
N TYR A 50 17.13 17.24 13.42
CA TYR A 50 16.00 16.31 13.21
C TYR A 50 16.06 15.08 14.13
N TRP A 51 17.06 15.02 15.02
CA TRP A 51 17.27 13.88 15.91
C TRP A 51 17.29 14.35 17.38
N GLU A 52 16.81 13.50 18.25
CA GLU A 52 16.97 13.70 19.70
C GLU A 52 18.38 13.29 20.14
N THR A 53 18.75 13.68 21.35
CA THR A 53 20.04 13.35 21.93
C THR A 53 20.27 11.83 22.10
N ASP A 54 19.17 11.07 22.18
CA ASP A 54 19.16 9.61 22.26
C ASP A 54 19.10 8.93 20.85
N GLY A 55 19.19 9.73 19.78
CA GLY A 55 19.17 9.23 18.40
C GLY A 55 17.79 8.95 17.83
N LYS A 56 16.72 9.28 18.55
CA LYS A 56 15.36 9.13 18.04
C LYS A 56 15.01 10.23 17.06
N PRO A 57 14.24 9.93 16.00
CA PRO A 57 13.80 10.92 15.04
C PRO A 57 12.71 11.82 15.61
N LYS A 58 12.86 13.14 15.45
CA LYS A 58 11.88 14.18 15.84
C LYS A 58 10.79 14.43 14.81
N PHE A 59 10.93 13.88 13.62
CA PHE A 59 10.00 14.13 12.50
C PHE A 59 8.77 13.22 12.48
N PHE A 60 8.52 12.46 13.55
CA PHE A 60 7.27 11.74 13.75
C PHE A 60 6.37 12.45 14.76
N ASN A 61 5.09 12.54 14.44
CA ASN A 61 4.10 13.03 15.37
C ASN A 61 3.80 11.95 16.45
N LYS A 62 3.01 12.35 17.47
CA LYS A 62 2.60 11.45 18.58
C LYS A 62 1.88 10.17 18.12
N HIS A 63 1.32 10.16 16.93
CA HIS A 63 0.61 9.02 16.35
C HIS A 63 1.51 8.12 15.50
N GLY A 64 2.79 8.48 15.29
CA GLY A 64 3.76 7.71 14.54
C GLY A 64 3.77 7.95 13.03
N TYR A 65 3.08 8.98 12.57
CA TYR A 65 3.16 9.46 11.19
C TYR A 65 4.19 10.58 11.07
N LEU A 66 4.69 10.81 9.84
CA LEU A 66 5.53 11.97 9.59
C LEU A 66 4.81 13.27 9.98
N GLU A 67 5.55 14.19 10.58
CA GLU A 67 5.10 15.55 10.80
C GLU A 67 4.80 16.20 9.45
N HIS A 68 3.65 16.87 9.37
CA HIS A 68 3.19 17.47 8.10
C HIS A 68 4.21 18.47 7.53
N ASN A 69 4.78 19.33 8.37
CA ASN A 69 5.75 20.33 7.93
C ASN A 69 7.03 19.70 7.40
N PHE A 70 7.50 18.62 8.02
CA PHE A 70 8.65 17.86 7.54
C PHE A 70 8.34 17.21 6.19
N TRP A 71 7.19 16.54 6.08
CA TRP A 71 6.78 15.87 4.84
C TRP A 71 6.67 16.86 3.67
N VAL A 72 6.02 18.01 3.87
CA VAL A 72 5.86 19.03 2.83
C VAL A 72 7.19 19.64 2.41
N LYS A 73 8.14 19.80 3.34
CA LYS A 73 9.44 20.41 3.07
C LYS A 73 10.40 19.49 2.33
N GLU A 74 10.49 18.24 2.77
CA GLU A 74 11.58 17.34 2.36
C GLU A 74 11.15 16.33 1.27
N LEU A 75 9.86 15.97 1.21
CA LEU A 75 9.39 14.88 0.37
C LEU A 75 8.37 15.32 -0.68
N ASP A 76 8.36 14.59 -1.78
CA ASP A 76 7.33 14.64 -2.81
C ASP A 76 6.90 13.21 -3.16
N GLU A 77 5.64 12.90 -2.92
CA GLU A 77 5.02 11.61 -3.24
C GLU A 77 4.15 11.68 -4.50
N SER A 78 4.34 12.73 -5.30
CA SER A 78 3.63 12.86 -6.57
C SER A 78 4.10 11.83 -7.59
N GLY A 79 3.21 11.51 -8.53
CA GLY A 79 3.53 10.60 -9.62
C GLY A 79 3.21 9.13 -9.33
N ALA A 80 2.32 8.85 -8.38
CA ALA A 80 1.79 7.50 -8.18
C ALA A 80 1.16 6.98 -9.49
N ARG A 81 1.54 5.77 -9.87
CA ARG A 81 1.03 5.08 -11.06
C ARG A 81 0.14 3.92 -10.63
N VAL A 82 -1.02 3.81 -11.27
CA VAL A 82 -1.93 2.69 -11.08
C VAL A 82 -2.04 1.94 -12.40
N VAL A 83 -1.74 0.65 -12.39
CA VAL A 83 -1.78 -0.23 -13.54
C VAL A 83 -2.68 -1.40 -13.25
N ARG A 84 -3.55 -1.77 -14.18
CA ARG A 84 -4.36 -2.98 -14.05
C ARG A 84 -3.46 -4.21 -13.99
N HIS A 85 -3.49 -4.91 -12.86
CA HIS A 85 -2.72 -6.15 -12.66
C HIS A 85 -3.51 -7.39 -13.08
N SER A 86 -4.80 -7.44 -12.70
CA SER A 86 -5.70 -8.51 -13.10
C SER A 86 -7.07 -7.96 -13.46
N SER A 87 -7.50 -8.21 -14.70
CA SER A 87 -8.85 -7.83 -15.16
C SER A 87 -9.91 -8.79 -14.60
N ILE A 88 -9.57 -10.07 -14.43
CA ILE A 88 -10.48 -11.11 -13.92
C ILE A 88 -10.89 -10.77 -12.48
N PHE A 89 -9.92 -10.53 -11.62
CA PHE A 89 -10.16 -10.27 -10.20
C PHE A 89 -10.25 -8.79 -9.83
N ALA A 90 -10.24 -7.89 -10.83
CA ALA A 90 -10.27 -6.44 -10.61
C ALA A 90 -9.24 -5.96 -9.58
N ILE A 91 -7.99 -6.33 -9.80
CA ILE A 91 -6.84 -5.93 -8.98
C ILE A 91 -5.99 -4.94 -9.75
N ASP A 92 -5.68 -3.82 -9.13
CA ASP A 92 -4.75 -2.83 -9.64
C ASP A 92 -3.46 -2.85 -8.81
N LYS A 93 -2.32 -2.69 -9.47
CA LYS A 93 -1.02 -2.44 -8.85
C LYS A 93 -0.78 -0.94 -8.78
N ARG A 94 -0.55 -0.42 -7.60
CA ARG A 94 -0.20 0.98 -7.37
C ARG A 94 1.27 1.06 -6.97
N ILE A 95 2.03 1.88 -7.68
CA ILE A 95 3.43 2.18 -7.41
C ILE A 95 3.50 3.67 -7.06
N SER A 96 3.91 3.96 -5.83
CA SER A 96 4.04 5.33 -5.32
C SER A 96 5.52 5.63 -5.08
N PRO A 97 6.14 6.47 -5.93
CA PRO A 97 7.51 6.91 -5.72
C PRO A 97 7.54 7.93 -4.58
N VAL A 98 8.56 7.86 -3.75
CA VAL A 98 8.91 8.87 -2.75
C VAL A 98 10.18 9.54 -3.23
N LYS A 99 10.10 10.85 -3.46
CA LYS A 99 11.18 11.65 -4.00
C LYS A 99 11.64 12.70 -3.00
N GLU A 100 12.90 13.04 -3.07
CA GLU A 100 13.40 14.23 -2.41
C GLU A 100 12.87 15.47 -3.15
N ARG A 101 12.27 16.40 -2.41
CA ARG A 101 11.63 17.57 -3.04
C ARG A 101 12.61 18.50 -3.74
N SER A 102 13.78 18.67 -3.17
CA SER A 102 14.81 19.58 -3.68
C SER A 102 15.41 19.13 -5.00
N SER A 103 15.72 17.83 -5.12
CA SER A 103 16.42 17.25 -6.28
C SER A 103 15.50 16.45 -7.21
N GLN A 104 14.25 16.19 -6.82
CA GLN A 104 13.29 15.31 -7.51
C GLN A 104 13.82 13.87 -7.71
N LYS A 105 14.84 13.51 -6.94
CA LYS A 105 15.45 12.19 -7.01
C LYS A 105 14.57 11.16 -6.30
N VAL A 106 14.35 10.01 -6.93
CA VAL A 106 13.59 8.93 -6.33
C VAL A 106 14.41 8.28 -5.22
N LEU A 107 13.92 8.36 -4.01
CA LEU A 107 14.54 7.76 -2.82
C LEU A 107 14.05 6.35 -2.58
N ALA A 108 12.75 6.14 -2.76
CA ALA A 108 12.10 4.85 -2.57
C ALA A 108 10.87 4.71 -3.45
N GLU A 109 10.40 3.48 -3.60
CA GLU A 109 9.10 3.16 -4.18
C GLU A 109 8.32 2.25 -3.23
N VAL A 110 7.04 2.58 -3.06
CA VAL A 110 6.08 1.76 -2.32
C VAL A 110 5.15 1.10 -3.33
N THR A 111 5.17 -0.23 -3.36
CA THR A 111 4.25 -1.02 -4.19
C THR A 111 3.13 -1.58 -3.32
N THR A 112 1.89 -1.32 -3.69
CA THR A 112 0.71 -1.90 -3.06
C THR A 112 -0.28 -2.38 -4.12
N PHE A 113 -1.23 -3.22 -3.71
CA PHE A 113 -2.31 -3.67 -4.57
C PHE A 113 -3.64 -3.15 -4.07
N LEU A 114 -4.55 -2.88 -5.00
CA LEU A 114 -5.90 -2.40 -4.76
C LEU A 114 -6.87 -3.46 -5.30
N TYR A 115 -7.65 -4.09 -4.43
CA TYR A 115 -8.66 -5.07 -4.80
C TYR A 115 -10.05 -4.44 -4.73
N TRP A 116 -10.74 -4.41 -5.84
CA TRP A 116 -12.06 -3.78 -5.97
C TRP A 116 -13.22 -4.71 -5.60
N GLY A 117 -12.92 -5.96 -5.25
CA GLY A 117 -13.93 -6.97 -4.93
C GLY A 117 -14.40 -7.76 -6.13
N GLY A 118 -15.14 -8.84 -5.86
CA GLY A 118 -15.78 -9.67 -6.87
C GLY A 118 -16.95 -8.96 -7.58
N TRP A 119 -17.56 -9.66 -8.51
CA TRP A 119 -18.62 -9.11 -9.36
C TRP A 119 -19.79 -8.50 -8.57
N MET A 120 -20.25 -9.19 -7.51
CA MET A 120 -21.35 -8.69 -6.68
C MET A 120 -20.98 -7.38 -5.99
N ARG A 121 -19.81 -7.28 -5.39
CA ARG A 121 -19.36 -6.07 -4.70
C ARG A 121 -19.25 -4.89 -5.67
N ARG A 122 -18.73 -5.13 -6.87
CA ARG A 122 -18.55 -4.09 -7.88
C ARG A 122 -19.86 -3.58 -8.48
N ASN A 123 -20.88 -4.44 -8.59
CA ASN A 123 -22.12 -4.10 -9.29
C ASN A 123 -23.32 -3.83 -8.37
N LEU A 124 -23.29 -4.33 -7.14
CA LEU A 124 -24.42 -4.22 -6.22
C LEU A 124 -24.14 -3.33 -5.01
N SER A 125 -22.87 -2.99 -4.72
CA SER A 125 -22.54 -2.10 -3.61
C SER A 125 -22.52 -0.65 -4.06
N PRO A 126 -23.29 0.25 -3.42
CA PRO A 126 -23.28 1.69 -3.73
C PRO A 126 -21.97 2.38 -3.34
N HIS A 127 -21.19 1.76 -2.45
CA HIS A 127 -19.91 2.28 -1.96
C HIS A 127 -18.80 1.28 -2.23
N ASN A 128 -18.35 1.25 -3.50
CA ASN A 128 -17.24 0.36 -3.88
C ASN A 128 -15.91 1.03 -3.59
N THR A 129 -15.36 0.78 -2.39
CA THR A 129 -13.99 1.18 -2.02
C THR A 129 -13.04 0.01 -2.20
N ALA A 130 -11.89 0.25 -2.84
CA ALA A 130 -10.87 -0.77 -2.94
C ALA A 130 -10.27 -1.11 -1.57
N SER A 131 -9.94 -2.38 -1.38
CA SER A 131 -9.11 -2.81 -0.26
C SER A 131 -7.63 -2.72 -0.68
N SER A 132 -6.77 -2.19 0.19
CA SER A 132 -5.31 -2.13 -0.02
C SER A 132 -4.57 -3.13 0.87
N CYS A 133 -3.28 -3.32 0.61
CA CYS A 133 -2.45 -4.18 1.45
C CYS A 133 -2.22 -3.53 2.82
N LYS A 134 -2.63 -4.19 3.89
CA LYS A 134 -2.62 -3.65 5.26
C LYS A 134 -1.24 -3.19 5.76
N PHE A 135 -0.16 -3.87 5.33
CA PHE A 135 1.19 -3.54 5.80
C PHE A 135 1.74 -2.24 5.16
N THR A 136 1.12 -1.70 4.11
CA THR A 136 1.50 -0.42 3.50
C THR A 136 0.78 0.77 4.11
N GLU A 137 0.06 0.57 5.20
CA GLU A 137 -0.75 1.60 5.86
C GLU A 137 -0.48 1.63 7.36
N GLY A 138 -0.77 2.78 7.95
CA GLY A 138 -0.72 2.98 9.38
C GLY A 138 0.62 3.44 9.96
N PRO A 139 0.63 3.78 11.26
CA PRO A 139 1.77 4.40 11.92
C PRO A 139 2.99 3.49 12.02
N SER A 140 2.79 2.18 12.16
CA SER A 140 3.87 1.20 12.24
C SER A 140 4.63 1.11 10.92
N PHE A 141 3.91 1.10 9.80
CA PHE A 141 4.50 1.16 8.46
C PHE A 141 5.25 2.46 8.27
N SER A 142 4.60 3.60 8.52
CA SER A 142 5.20 4.93 8.38
C SER A 142 6.53 5.01 9.15
N ARG A 143 6.52 4.66 10.42
CA ARG A 143 7.71 4.70 11.26
C ARG A 143 8.82 3.76 10.74
N SER A 144 8.50 2.52 10.42
CA SER A 144 9.47 1.55 9.91
C SER A 144 10.08 2.00 8.59
N PHE A 145 9.25 2.47 7.67
CA PHE A 145 9.68 2.90 6.34
C PHE A 145 10.59 4.12 6.39
N TYR A 146 10.15 5.20 7.02
CA TYR A 146 10.92 6.45 7.04
C TYR A 146 12.16 6.38 7.94
N SER A 147 12.18 5.51 8.94
CA SER A 147 13.42 5.23 9.70
C SER A 147 14.48 4.49 8.87
N GLN A 148 14.09 3.76 7.83
CA GLN A 148 15.04 3.18 6.88
C GLN A 148 15.53 4.20 5.86
N LEU A 149 14.67 5.17 5.49
CA LEU A 149 14.96 6.17 4.48
C LEU A 149 15.87 7.27 5.00
N PHE A 150 15.69 7.70 6.25
CA PHE A 150 16.44 8.78 6.86
C PHE A 150 17.47 8.26 7.87
N LYS A 151 18.66 8.83 7.83
CA LYS A 151 19.75 8.56 8.78
C LYS A 151 20.32 9.86 9.33
N PRO A 152 20.85 9.86 10.56
CA PRO A 152 21.60 11.01 11.04
C PRO A 152 22.85 11.22 10.18
N ALA A 153 23.12 12.46 9.83
CA ALA A 153 24.38 12.81 9.20
C ALA A 153 25.54 12.38 10.11
N ALA A 154 26.53 11.74 9.51
CA ALA A 154 27.75 11.40 10.26
C ALA A 154 28.32 12.68 10.82
N SER A 155 28.46 12.76 12.15
CA SER A 155 29.12 13.92 12.79
C SER A 155 30.49 14.07 12.16
N ALA A 156 30.71 15.15 11.43
CA ALA A 156 32.05 15.48 10.98
C ALA A 156 32.94 15.59 12.23
N LYS A 157 33.85 14.64 12.39
CA LYS A 157 34.88 14.68 13.43
C LYS A 157 35.89 15.75 13.09
#